data_e527f6934f0106f710845d84e57cad87
#
_entry.id   e527f6934f0106f710845d84e57cad87
#
_cell.length_a   1.000
_cell.length_b   1.000
_cell.length_c   1.000
_cell.angle_alpha   90.00
_cell.angle_beta   90.00
_cell.angle_gamma   90.00
#
_symmetry.space_group_name_H-M   'P 1'
#
loop_
_entity.id
_entity.type
_entity.pdbx_description
1 polymer ?
#
loop_
_entity_poly.entity_id
_entity_poly.type
_entity_poly.pdbx_seq_one_letter_code
_entity_poly.pdbx_strand_id
1 'polypeptide(L)'
;MSRTESTPTLLDPQLSDEKWLGKLDWRKGAPASLVGASRKGNIDGFAAALKEQNSLSAKRQLKLTELLQGLHLNDSHNGILVRTFLGLTSSTADDLESELTQALELHGLNPAPPLEVIAGLTFLLVAPNRLSQATHVSLWRWCVVQCCHWIEEQPTEGEPETLSDLLSVAELPLLAGQMFPHLKQSKKWISKGRKGWNQWCTETTDSDGTLDAQWLDRMLPVLQSLGRSETYLQDASESLLSAKLTGSMEGLVKRCLCLATPGRLATLSSASSGTLTEFKSALAALGYKKTHPIRRLLALYADPQSRGQRLGVRTWDLPEQFHQSDWAEWACLRTSWDADLDQVLVNYGDAQTVLDIVLNGLSVFSGSWTSQLQLDGVPWEPSEWSCSCVFHDDDADYVELQQVDDDKGVTITRQILLNRANRGLFLADIIKTNQPGELSYRWELPFSSDVIPNAGSQNGHPHAAEPRFEFDALTREAAAQFEDLRVRLFPLGWPQDRFAPAPGKMQLDRQGLAMEVRVTGDGLCLPLFLDWHPPRRDTPCDWSLLTVAEDGQVIDRSQALGSRLRLGREQWLYFYNIRPGALPRTVLGHHTLYETVIARVKRGGEIVPLVQVDQEQVE
;
A
#
# COMPACT_ATOMS: atom_id res chain seq x y z
N MET A 1 50.63 -10.97 -5.81
CA MET A 1 50.15 -11.94 -6.78
C MET A 1 49.18 -12.87 -6.06
N SER A 2 47.92 -12.52 -5.99
CA SER A 2 46.85 -13.34 -5.42
C SER A 2 46.30 -14.19 -6.56
N ARG A 3 46.33 -15.51 -6.37
CA ARG A 3 45.66 -16.45 -7.26
C ARG A 3 44.16 -16.20 -7.21
N THR A 4 43.62 -15.67 -8.27
CA THR A 4 42.20 -15.72 -8.59
C THR A 4 41.89 -17.20 -8.88
N GLU A 5 41.33 -17.91 -7.89
CA GLU A 5 40.76 -19.24 -8.10
C GLU A 5 39.53 -19.08 -9.01
N SER A 6 39.67 -19.65 -10.18
CA SER A 6 38.65 -19.68 -11.22
C SER A 6 37.43 -20.50 -10.78
N THR A 7 36.31 -19.86 -10.61
CA THR A 7 34.96 -20.46 -10.51
C THR A 7 34.29 -20.74 -11.91
N PRO A 8 35.00 -20.86 -13.03
CA PRO A 8 34.40 -20.82 -14.37
C PRO A 8 33.77 -22.13 -14.84
N THR A 9 33.83 -23.22 -14.07
CA THR A 9 33.49 -24.53 -14.61
C THR A 9 32.03 -24.94 -14.49
N LEU A 10 31.27 -24.37 -13.60
CA LEU A 10 29.83 -24.69 -13.47
C LEU A 10 28.93 -23.89 -14.44
N LEU A 11 29.42 -22.78 -14.95
CA LEU A 11 28.70 -21.87 -15.86
C LEU A 11 28.99 -22.15 -17.34
N ASP A 12 29.79 -23.18 -17.66
CA ASP A 12 30.09 -23.53 -19.05
C ASP A 12 28.87 -24.14 -19.76
N PRO A 13 28.26 -23.40 -20.74
CA PRO A 13 27.08 -23.85 -21.45
C PRO A 13 27.32 -25.07 -22.35
N GLN A 14 28.57 -25.34 -22.70
CA GLN A 14 28.91 -26.43 -23.62
C GLN A 14 29.09 -27.81 -22.94
N LEU A 15 29.03 -27.83 -21.59
CA LEU A 15 29.15 -29.12 -20.88
C LEU A 15 27.83 -29.91 -21.00
N SER A 16 27.95 -31.20 -21.41
CA SER A 16 26.81 -32.11 -21.25
C SER A 16 26.49 -32.33 -19.77
N ASP A 17 25.24 -32.72 -19.44
CA ASP A 17 24.81 -32.95 -18.06
C ASP A 17 25.70 -33.92 -17.31
N GLU A 18 26.16 -35.01 -17.98
CA GLU A 18 27.07 -36.00 -17.38
C GLU A 18 28.41 -35.39 -16.97
N LYS A 19 28.99 -34.54 -17.85
CA LYS A 19 30.28 -33.88 -17.58
C LYS A 19 30.13 -32.81 -16.51
N TRP A 20 29.00 -32.09 -16.55
CA TRP A 20 28.68 -31.03 -15.59
C TRP A 20 28.51 -31.60 -14.17
N LEU A 21 27.78 -32.72 -14.02
CA LEU A 21 27.61 -33.40 -12.73
C LEU A 21 28.98 -33.75 -12.10
N GLY A 22 29.98 -34.13 -12.91
CA GLY A 22 31.31 -34.42 -12.44
C GLY A 22 32.10 -33.22 -11.88
N LYS A 23 31.63 -31.98 -12.11
CA LYS A 23 32.27 -30.75 -11.64
C LYS A 23 31.71 -30.26 -10.31
N LEU A 24 30.65 -30.89 -9.79
CA LEU A 24 30.02 -30.47 -8.54
C LEU A 24 30.94 -30.71 -7.33
N ASP A 25 31.07 -29.68 -6.50
CA ASP A 25 31.81 -29.72 -5.23
C ASP A 25 30.89 -30.10 -4.07
N TRP A 26 31.14 -31.27 -3.51
CA TRP A 26 30.36 -31.84 -2.42
C TRP A 26 30.98 -31.55 -1.05
N ARG A 27 30.14 -31.19 -0.07
CA ARG A 27 30.60 -31.07 1.32
C ARG A 27 30.86 -32.45 1.94
N LYS A 28 31.71 -32.46 2.97
CA LYS A 28 31.98 -33.68 3.76
C LYS A 28 30.67 -34.17 4.39
N GLY A 29 30.36 -35.47 4.17
CA GLY A 29 29.13 -36.09 4.67
C GLY A 29 27.96 -36.02 3.68
N ALA A 30 28.16 -35.60 2.43
CA ALA A 30 27.16 -35.77 1.38
C ALA A 30 26.86 -37.26 1.13
N PRO A 31 25.61 -37.67 0.79
CA PRO A 31 25.24 -39.06 0.57
C PRO A 31 26.08 -39.73 -0.50
N ALA A 32 26.57 -40.92 -0.20
CA ALA A 32 27.46 -41.64 -1.11
C ALA A 32 26.80 -42.00 -2.46
N SER A 33 25.48 -42.28 -2.47
CA SER A 33 24.68 -42.50 -3.68
C SER A 33 24.70 -41.27 -4.59
N LEU A 34 24.46 -40.08 -4.04
CA LEU A 34 24.44 -38.81 -4.76
C LEU A 34 25.80 -38.45 -5.33
N VAL A 35 26.87 -38.52 -4.50
CA VAL A 35 28.25 -38.25 -4.91
C VAL A 35 28.75 -39.27 -5.93
N GLY A 36 28.41 -40.54 -5.74
CA GLY A 36 28.81 -41.63 -6.66
C GLY A 36 28.14 -41.52 -8.03
N ALA A 37 26.86 -41.19 -8.09
CA ALA A 37 26.12 -40.95 -9.33
C ALA A 37 26.67 -39.72 -10.07
N SER A 38 26.88 -38.61 -9.35
CA SER A 38 27.47 -37.37 -9.88
C SER A 38 28.83 -37.59 -10.53
N ARG A 39 29.78 -38.24 -9.83
CA ARG A 39 31.14 -38.52 -10.35
C ARG A 39 31.16 -39.44 -11.57
N LYS A 40 30.17 -40.31 -11.71
CA LYS A 40 30.03 -41.23 -12.85
C LYS A 40 29.25 -40.60 -14.03
N GLY A 41 28.70 -39.42 -13.88
CA GLY A 41 27.80 -38.81 -14.85
C GLY A 41 26.51 -39.62 -15.05
N ASN A 42 26.08 -40.39 -14.05
CA ASN A 42 24.86 -41.20 -14.13
C ASN A 42 23.63 -40.38 -13.81
N ILE A 43 22.94 -39.85 -14.84
CA ILE A 43 21.77 -39.00 -14.73
C ILE A 43 20.63 -39.68 -13.96
N ASP A 44 20.28 -40.93 -14.32
CA ASP A 44 19.17 -41.66 -13.69
C ASP A 44 19.44 -41.94 -12.20
N GLY A 45 20.66 -42.39 -11.90
CA GLY A 45 21.09 -42.62 -10.52
C GLY A 45 21.13 -41.33 -9.70
N PHE A 46 21.49 -40.24 -10.33
CA PHE A 46 21.51 -38.92 -9.69
C PHE A 46 20.08 -38.39 -9.41
N ALA A 47 19.17 -38.48 -10.39
CA ALA A 47 17.78 -38.14 -10.23
C ALA A 47 17.08 -38.95 -9.12
N ALA A 48 17.35 -40.27 -9.09
CA ALA A 48 16.81 -41.14 -8.04
C ALA A 48 17.30 -40.70 -6.65
N ALA A 49 18.62 -40.48 -6.51
CA ALA A 49 19.21 -40.02 -5.26
C ALA A 49 18.70 -38.64 -4.81
N LEU A 50 18.43 -37.70 -5.73
CA LEU A 50 17.82 -36.41 -5.41
C LEU A 50 16.40 -36.59 -4.89
N LYS A 51 15.57 -37.40 -5.51
CA LYS A 51 14.17 -37.65 -5.08
C LYS A 51 14.08 -38.25 -3.67
N GLU A 52 15.05 -39.10 -3.29
CA GLU A 52 15.15 -39.61 -1.92
C GLU A 52 15.49 -38.56 -0.86
N GLN A 53 16.22 -37.50 -1.25
CA GLN A 53 16.70 -36.47 -0.34
C GLN A 53 15.65 -35.35 -0.13
N ASN A 54 14.81 -35.07 -1.12
CA ASN A 54 13.91 -33.94 -1.14
C ASN A 54 12.50 -34.31 -0.63
N SER A 55 12.36 -34.66 0.65
CA SER A 55 11.05 -34.93 1.24
C SER A 55 10.58 -33.79 2.18
N LEU A 56 10.01 -32.72 1.61
CA LEU A 56 9.22 -31.80 2.40
C LEU A 56 7.89 -32.45 2.82
N SER A 57 7.45 -32.19 4.05
CA SER A 57 6.13 -32.63 4.46
C SER A 57 5.03 -32.00 3.57
N ALA A 58 3.94 -32.74 3.30
CA ALA A 58 2.83 -32.25 2.49
C ALA A 58 2.28 -30.88 2.97
N LYS A 59 2.29 -30.64 4.28
CA LYS A 59 1.88 -29.37 4.88
C LYS A 59 2.79 -28.20 4.47
N ARG A 60 4.12 -28.42 4.40
CA ARG A 60 5.08 -27.39 3.95
C ARG A 60 4.98 -27.15 2.46
N GLN A 61 4.81 -28.21 1.67
CA GLN A 61 4.59 -28.08 0.23
C GLN A 61 3.37 -27.21 -0.07
N LEU A 62 2.23 -27.50 0.57
CA LEU A 62 1.00 -26.71 0.40
C LEU A 62 1.23 -25.24 0.76
N LYS A 63 1.90 -24.98 1.88
CA LYS A 63 2.18 -23.61 2.36
C LYS A 63 3.05 -22.82 1.37
N LEU A 64 4.09 -23.44 0.81
CA LEU A 64 4.94 -22.80 -0.20
C LEU A 64 4.18 -22.55 -1.50
N THR A 65 3.32 -23.48 -1.91
CA THR A 65 2.47 -23.32 -3.10
C THR A 65 1.52 -22.13 -2.94
N GLU A 66 0.82 -22.01 -1.80
CA GLU A 66 -0.07 -20.88 -1.51
C GLU A 66 0.66 -19.54 -1.52
N LEU A 67 1.89 -19.49 -0.99
CA LEU A 67 2.68 -18.26 -0.93
C LEU A 67 3.22 -17.82 -2.30
N LEU A 68 3.47 -18.75 -3.20
CA LEU A 68 3.92 -18.42 -4.55
C LEU A 68 2.75 -18.11 -5.49
N GLN A 69 1.58 -18.71 -5.28
CA GLN A 69 0.37 -18.35 -6.03
C GLN A 69 -0.05 -16.91 -5.82
N GLY A 70 0.30 -16.30 -4.68
CA GLY A 70 0.08 -14.89 -4.39
C GLY A 70 1.07 -13.92 -5.04
N LEU A 71 2.05 -14.40 -5.79
CA LEU A 71 2.99 -13.54 -6.50
C LEU A 71 2.38 -13.01 -7.82
N HIS A 72 1.28 -12.28 -7.72
CA HIS A 72 0.82 -11.43 -8.82
C HIS A 72 1.74 -10.22 -8.92
N LEU A 73 2.91 -10.41 -9.52
CA LEU A 73 3.71 -9.27 -9.93
C LEU A 73 2.99 -8.62 -11.11
N ASN A 74 2.64 -7.36 -10.94
CA ASN A 74 2.05 -6.52 -11.98
C ASN A 74 3.00 -6.21 -13.15
N ASP A 75 4.21 -6.76 -13.11
CA ASP A 75 5.14 -6.62 -14.20
C ASP A 75 4.71 -7.55 -15.35
N SER A 76 4.55 -6.96 -16.52
CA SER A 76 4.25 -7.58 -17.81
C SER A 76 5.23 -8.71 -18.22
N HIS A 77 6.11 -9.12 -17.35
CA HIS A 77 7.18 -10.11 -17.51
C HIS A 77 7.02 -11.29 -16.55
N ASN A 78 5.77 -11.77 -16.32
CA ASN A 78 5.60 -13.07 -15.68
C ASN A 78 6.28 -14.13 -16.55
N GLY A 79 7.48 -14.51 -16.16
CA GLY A 79 8.26 -15.51 -16.87
C GLY A 79 7.53 -16.86 -16.95
N ILE A 80 7.99 -17.72 -17.83
CA ILE A 80 7.33 -19.00 -18.09
C ILE A 80 7.32 -19.88 -16.85
N LEU A 81 8.41 -19.93 -16.05
CA LEU A 81 8.48 -20.77 -14.85
C LEU A 81 7.49 -20.35 -13.76
N VAL A 82 7.29 -19.06 -13.56
CA VAL A 82 6.28 -18.56 -12.62
C VAL A 82 4.89 -18.97 -13.07
N ARG A 83 4.55 -18.78 -14.35
CA ARG A 83 3.25 -19.20 -14.91
C ARG A 83 3.02 -20.69 -14.82
N THR A 84 4.02 -21.50 -15.18
CA THR A 84 3.98 -22.96 -15.06
C THR A 84 3.77 -23.38 -13.61
N PHE A 85 4.44 -22.71 -12.66
CA PHE A 85 4.24 -22.96 -11.23
C PHE A 85 2.82 -22.61 -10.78
N LEU A 86 2.27 -21.48 -11.22
CA LEU A 86 0.89 -21.07 -10.92
C LEU A 86 -0.13 -22.06 -11.50
N GLY A 87 0.15 -22.63 -12.68
CA GLY A 87 -0.66 -23.66 -13.31
C GLY A 87 -0.51 -25.08 -12.73
N LEU A 88 0.39 -25.28 -11.75
CA LEU A 88 0.77 -26.60 -11.25
C LEU A 88 -0.41 -27.49 -10.81
N THR A 89 -1.46 -26.90 -10.27
CA THR A 89 -2.64 -27.64 -9.77
C THR A 89 -3.61 -28.06 -10.88
N SER A 90 -3.59 -27.41 -12.03
CA SER A 90 -4.53 -27.59 -13.14
C SER A 90 -3.92 -28.29 -14.37
N SER A 91 -2.59 -28.28 -14.50
CA SER A 91 -1.89 -28.85 -15.67
C SER A 91 -1.65 -30.35 -15.54
N THR A 92 -1.65 -31.06 -16.67
CA THR A 92 -1.23 -32.47 -16.73
C THR A 92 0.30 -32.59 -16.55
N ALA A 93 0.82 -33.81 -16.35
CA ALA A 93 2.26 -34.03 -16.24
C ALA A 93 2.97 -33.71 -17.56
N ASP A 94 2.38 -34.05 -18.70
CA ASP A 94 2.94 -33.82 -20.04
C ASP A 94 2.97 -32.33 -20.38
N ASP A 95 1.92 -31.58 -20.03
CA ASP A 95 1.88 -30.12 -20.19
C ASP A 95 2.99 -29.43 -19.39
N LEU A 96 3.16 -29.83 -18.12
CA LEU A 96 4.19 -29.30 -17.24
C LEU A 96 5.61 -29.58 -17.77
N GLU A 97 5.85 -30.79 -18.29
CA GLU A 97 7.13 -31.19 -18.87
C GLU A 97 7.46 -30.35 -20.10
N SER A 98 6.47 -30.13 -20.98
CA SER A 98 6.59 -29.30 -22.18
C SER A 98 6.90 -27.85 -21.82
N GLU A 99 6.13 -27.24 -20.90
CA GLU A 99 6.31 -25.86 -20.47
C GLU A 99 7.67 -25.64 -19.79
N LEU A 100 8.08 -26.55 -18.92
CA LEU A 100 9.40 -26.48 -18.28
C LEU A 100 10.54 -26.60 -19.28
N THR A 101 10.44 -27.51 -20.24
CA THR A 101 11.44 -27.67 -21.30
C THR A 101 11.56 -26.39 -22.11
N GLN A 102 10.43 -25.80 -22.51
CA GLN A 102 10.40 -24.52 -23.22
C GLN A 102 11.02 -23.39 -22.39
N ALA A 103 10.74 -23.33 -21.09
CA ALA A 103 11.32 -22.32 -20.20
C ALA A 103 12.84 -22.46 -20.09
N LEU A 104 13.33 -23.69 -19.92
CA LEU A 104 14.77 -23.96 -19.85
C LEU A 104 15.49 -23.65 -21.17
N GLU A 105 14.86 -23.94 -22.32
CA GLU A 105 15.40 -23.59 -23.64
C GLU A 105 15.44 -22.07 -23.85
N LEU A 106 14.39 -21.35 -23.45
CA LEU A 106 14.30 -19.91 -23.61
C LEU A 106 15.36 -19.16 -22.77
N HIS A 107 15.49 -19.54 -21.51
CA HIS A 107 16.48 -18.91 -20.63
C HIS A 107 17.89 -19.41 -20.93
N GLY A 108 18.04 -20.66 -21.36
CA GLY A 108 19.34 -21.28 -21.49
C GLY A 108 20.13 -21.15 -20.18
N LEU A 109 21.39 -20.70 -20.27
CA LEU A 109 22.20 -20.38 -19.09
C LEU A 109 22.33 -18.86 -18.83
N ASN A 110 21.60 -18.03 -19.57
CA ASN A 110 21.53 -16.59 -19.31
C ASN A 110 20.87 -16.33 -17.94
N PRO A 111 21.21 -15.23 -17.26
CA PRO A 111 20.59 -14.86 -16.01
C PRO A 111 19.08 -14.70 -16.17
N ALA A 112 18.33 -15.53 -15.47
CA ALA A 112 16.88 -15.39 -15.36
C ALA A 112 16.54 -14.46 -14.17
N PRO A 113 15.39 -13.77 -14.19
CA PRO A 113 14.96 -12.97 -13.05
C PRO A 113 14.94 -13.80 -11.75
N PRO A 114 15.33 -13.23 -10.58
CA PRO A 114 15.39 -13.96 -9.31
C PRO A 114 14.10 -14.72 -8.97
N LEU A 115 12.95 -14.15 -9.29
CA LEU A 115 11.66 -14.79 -9.08
C LEU A 115 11.47 -16.06 -9.89
N GLU A 116 11.92 -16.08 -11.15
CA GLU A 116 11.93 -17.30 -11.98
C GLU A 116 12.79 -18.40 -11.37
N VAL A 117 13.95 -18.03 -10.82
CA VAL A 117 14.84 -18.98 -10.14
C VAL A 117 14.19 -19.53 -8.87
N ILE A 118 13.54 -18.65 -8.08
CA ILE A 118 12.78 -19.06 -6.89
C ILE A 118 11.63 -20.00 -7.26
N ALA A 119 10.90 -19.70 -8.35
CA ALA A 119 9.83 -20.57 -8.84
C ALA A 119 10.37 -21.95 -9.25
N GLY A 120 11.48 -22.02 -10.00
CA GLY A 120 12.13 -23.25 -10.39
C GLY A 120 12.62 -24.08 -9.20
N LEU A 121 13.27 -23.45 -8.22
CA LEU A 121 13.70 -24.09 -6.97
C LEU A 121 12.51 -24.63 -6.18
N THR A 122 11.44 -23.84 -6.07
CA THR A 122 10.24 -24.27 -5.34
C THR A 122 9.53 -25.39 -6.06
N PHE A 123 9.53 -25.40 -7.40
CA PHE A 123 9.00 -26.51 -8.20
C PHE A 123 9.70 -27.83 -7.88
N LEU A 124 11.04 -27.82 -7.81
CA LEU A 124 11.82 -28.98 -7.40
C LEU A 124 11.47 -29.48 -6.00
N LEU A 125 11.08 -28.59 -5.08
CA LEU A 125 10.68 -28.96 -3.71
C LEU A 125 9.25 -29.52 -3.64
N VAL A 126 8.32 -28.94 -4.42
CA VAL A 126 6.87 -29.23 -4.29
C VAL A 126 6.44 -30.40 -5.18
N ALA A 127 7.00 -30.51 -6.37
CA ALA A 127 6.55 -31.46 -7.38
C ALA A 127 7.67 -32.32 -8.01
N PRO A 128 8.66 -32.83 -7.24
CA PRO A 128 9.80 -33.58 -7.81
C PRO A 128 9.36 -34.86 -8.53
N ASN A 129 8.22 -35.45 -8.13
CA ASN A 129 7.72 -36.71 -8.69
C ASN A 129 6.86 -36.52 -9.97
N ARG A 130 6.60 -35.29 -10.37
CA ARG A 130 5.82 -34.97 -11.58
C ARG A 130 6.69 -34.80 -12.82
N LEU A 131 8.03 -34.88 -12.66
CA LEU A 131 9.01 -34.71 -13.72
C LEU A 131 9.63 -36.02 -14.11
N SER A 132 9.97 -36.18 -15.40
CA SER A 132 10.90 -37.24 -15.86
C SER A 132 12.25 -37.05 -15.17
N GLN A 133 13.07 -38.11 -15.19
CA GLN A 133 14.39 -38.03 -14.59
C GLN A 133 15.30 -37.03 -15.31
N ALA A 134 15.21 -36.96 -16.64
CA ALA A 134 15.98 -36.03 -17.45
C ALA A 134 15.59 -34.56 -17.14
N THR A 135 14.31 -34.23 -17.21
CA THR A 135 13.81 -32.84 -16.93
C THR A 135 14.11 -32.42 -15.49
N HIS A 136 14.01 -33.36 -14.53
CA HIS A 136 14.37 -33.08 -13.14
C HIS A 136 15.86 -32.68 -13.00
N VAL A 137 16.78 -33.40 -13.64
CA VAL A 137 18.22 -33.09 -13.60
C VAL A 137 18.52 -31.80 -14.36
N SER A 138 17.91 -31.58 -15.51
CA SER A 138 18.08 -30.34 -16.29
C SER A 138 17.61 -29.12 -15.52
N LEU A 139 16.43 -29.18 -14.88
CA LEU A 139 15.91 -28.08 -14.03
C LEU A 139 16.80 -27.88 -12.79
N TRP A 140 17.26 -28.96 -12.16
CA TRP A 140 18.18 -28.90 -11.02
C TRP A 140 19.50 -28.23 -11.40
N ARG A 141 20.10 -28.62 -12.55
CA ARG A 141 21.31 -27.99 -13.12
C ARG A 141 21.07 -26.49 -13.36
N TRP A 142 19.99 -26.15 -14.05
CA TRP A 142 19.64 -24.77 -14.36
C TRP A 142 19.55 -23.95 -13.08
N CYS A 143 18.83 -24.42 -12.06
CA CYS A 143 18.72 -23.74 -10.77
C CYS A 143 20.08 -23.52 -10.08
N VAL A 144 20.99 -24.54 -10.09
CA VAL A 144 22.33 -24.37 -9.51
C VAL A 144 23.11 -23.29 -10.24
N VAL A 145 23.09 -23.29 -11.59
CA VAL A 145 23.79 -22.33 -12.43
C VAL A 145 23.25 -20.90 -12.14
N GLN A 146 21.94 -20.73 -12.10
CA GLN A 146 21.32 -19.44 -11.78
C GLN A 146 21.68 -18.95 -10.37
N CYS A 147 21.71 -19.85 -9.38
CA CYS A 147 22.14 -19.51 -8.03
C CYS A 147 23.61 -19.08 -7.97
N CYS A 148 24.51 -19.78 -8.68
CA CYS A 148 25.91 -19.37 -8.77
C CYS A 148 26.04 -17.98 -9.40
N HIS A 149 25.28 -17.72 -10.47
CA HIS A 149 25.28 -16.42 -11.14
C HIS A 149 24.86 -15.30 -10.19
N TRP A 150 23.67 -15.37 -9.59
CA TRP A 150 23.14 -14.30 -8.73
C TRP A 150 23.88 -14.15 -7.39
N ILE A 151 24.35 -15.25 -6.80
CA ILE A 151 24.91 -15.20 -5.45
C ILE A 151 26.42 -14.98 -5.46
N GLU A 152 27.14 -15.47 -6.50
CA GLU A 152 28.60 -15.48 -6.51
C GLU A 152 29.23 -14.56 -7.54
N GLU A 153 28.65 -14.45 -8.75
CA GLU A 153 29.26 -13.68 -9.85
C GLU A 153 28.75 -12.25 -9.97
N GLN A 154 27.46 -12.05 -9.79
CA GLN A 154 26.83 -10.73 -9.85
C GLN A 154 26.05 -10.46 -8.56
N PRO A 155 26.72 -10.39 -7.41
CA PRO A 155 26.04 -9.96 -6.20
C PRO A 155 25.54 -8.52 -6.43
N THR A 156 24.30 -8.26 -6.09
CA THR A 156 23.76 -6.88 -6.05
C THR A 156 24.66 -6.06 -5.14
N GLU A 157 25.26 -5.01 -5.68
CA GLU A 157 26.08 -4.07 -4.92
C GLU A 157 25.17 -2.91 -4.47
N GLY A 158 25.26 -2.53 -3.20
CA GLY A 158 24.43 -1.48 -2.62
C GLY A 158 23.17 -1.99 -1.91
N GLU A 159 22.30 -1.05 -1.58
CA GLU A 159 20.99 -1.31 -0.98
C GLU A 159 20.01 -1.80 -2.05
N PRO A 160 19.16 -2.82 -1.75
CA PRO A 160 18.12 -3.24 -2.67
C PRO A 160 17.09 -2.12 -2.90
N GLU A 161 16.96 -1.68 -4.14
CA GLU A 161 15.99 -0.65 -4.53
C GLU A 161 14.68 -1.25 -5.06
N THR A 162 14.74 -2.49 -5.51
CA THR A 162 13.59 -3.19 -6.07
C THR A 162 13.30 -4.50 -5.32
N LEU A 163 12.08 -5.02 -5.47
CA LEU A 163 11.74 -6.34 -4.95
C LEU A 163 12.65 -7.43 -5.56
N SER A 164 13.02 -7.31 -6.84
CA SER A 164 13.93 -8.24 -7.51
C SER A 164 15.30 -8.27 -6.86
N ASP A 165 15.83 -7.10 -6.48
CA ASP A 165 17.11 -6.99 -5.79
C ASP A 165 17.04 -7.66 -4.42
N LEU A 166 15.97 -7.35 -3.63
CA LEU A 166 15.73 -7.99 -2.35
C LEU A 166 15.65 -9.51 -2.46
N LEU A 167 14.92 -10.03 -3.46
CA LEU A 167 14.84 -11.46 -3.71
C LEU A 167 16.22 -12.07 -3.99
N SER A 168 17.09 -11.38 -4.77
CA SER A 168 18.41 -11.85 -5.15
C SER A 168 19.40 -11.92 -3.97
N VAL A 169 19.35 -10.94 -3.05
CA VAL A 169 20.31 -10.86 -1.93
C VAL A 169 19.82 -11.58 -0.67
N ALA A 170 18.52 -11.78 -0.51
CA ALA A 170 17.94 -12.31 0.72
C ALA A 170 17.26 -13.66 0.54
N GLU A 171 16.14 -13.75 -0.20
CA GLU A 171 15.35 -14.99 -0.31
C GLU A 171 16.06 -16.07 -1.12
N LEU A 172 16.57 -15.73 -2.31
CA LEU A 172 17.20 -16.68 -3.22
C LEU A 172 18.41 -17.42 -2.59
N PRO A 173 19.35 -16.73 -1.90
CA PRO A 173 20.44 -17.42 -1.23
C PRO A 173 20.00 -18.38 -0.12
N LEU A 174 18.95 -18.03 0.63
CA LEU A 174 18.37 -18.91 1.65
C LEU A 174 17.81 -20.18 1.03
N LEU A 175 16.94 -20.02 0.02
CA LEU A 175 16.29 -21.12 -0.66
C LEU A 175 17.33 -22.01 -1.35
N ALA A 176 18.33 -21.43 -2.04
CA ALA A 176 19.41 -22.15 -2.67
C ALA A 176 20.21 -23.00 -1.67
N GLY A 177 20.56 -22.41 -0.52
CA GLY A 177 21.29 -23.13 0.52
C GLY A 177 20.51 -24.28 1.15
N GLN A 178 19.19 -24.16 1.25
CA GLN A 178 18.30 -25.22 1.74
C GLN A 178 18.02 -26.29 0.68
N MET A 179 17.90 -25.87 -0.60
CA MET A 179 17.64 -26.78 -1.71
C MET A 179 18.86 -27.65 -2.04
N PHE A 180 20.06 -27.10 -1.88
CA PHE A 180 21.32 -27.75 -2.20
C PHE A 180 22.18 -28.02 -0.94
N PRO A 181 21.67 -28.70 0.10
CA PRO A 181 22.32 -28.81 1.42
C PRO A 181 23.66 -29.55 1.36
N HIS A 182 23.89 -30.33 0.33
CA HIS A 182 25.09 -31.17 0.14
C HIS A 182 26.17 -30.48 -0.70
N LEU A 183 25.89 -29.39 -1.36
CA LEU A 183 26.90 -28.58 -2.04
C LEU A 183 27.78 -27.84 -1.02
N LYS A 184 29.07 -27.66 -1.36
CA LYS A 184 30.04 -27.00 -0.49
C LYS A 184 29.65 -25.56 -0.13
N GLN A 185 28.97 -24.86 -1.04
CA GLN A 185 28.54 -23.48 -0.93
C GLN A 185 27.29 -23.27 -0.05
N SER A 186 26.51 -24.33 0.20
CA SER A 186 25.18 -24.23 0.83
C SER A 186 25.13 -23.40 2.12
N LYS A 187 26.07 -23.62 3.03
CA LYS A 187 26.13 -22.86 4.30
C LYS A 187 26.44 -21.37 4.10
N LYS A 188 27.33 -21.07 3.14
CA LYS A 188 27.68 -19.70 2.79
C LYS A 188 26.48 -18.98 2.20
N TRP A 189 25.69 -19.66 1.36
CA TRP A 189 24.47 -19.10 0.79
C TRP A 189 23.41 -18.79 1.86
N ILE A 190 23.13 -19.72 2.78
CA ILE A 190 22.22 -19.47 3.91
C ILE A 190 22.67 -18.25 4.73
N SER A 191 23.98 -18.17 5.04
CA SER A 191 24.53 -17.03 5.79
C SER A 191 24.39 -15.71 5.02
N LYS A 192 24.59 -15.70 3.69
CA LYS A 192 24.38 -14.51 2.85
C LYS A 192 22.91 -14.07 2.89
N GLY A 193 21.97 -14.99 2.68
CA GLY A 193 20.55 -14.65 2.68
C GLY A 193 20.06 -14.10 4.02
N ARG A 194 20.50 -14.68 5.14
CA ARG A 194 20.21 -14.11 6.47
C ARG A 194 20.80 -12.71 6.64
N LYS A 195 22.06 -12.52 6.19
CA LYS A 195 22.68 -11.20 6.22
C LYS A 195 21.88 -10.21 5.36
N GLY A 196 21.48 -10.60 4.16
CA GLY A 196 20.66 -9.78 3.26
C GLY A 196 19.36 -9.32 3.92
N TRP A 197 18.59 -10.25 4.51
CA TRP A 197 17.38 -9.91 5.25
C TRP A 197 17.62 -8.95 6.42
N ASN A 198 18.63 -9.23 7.26
CA ASN A 198 18.91 -8.38 8.43
C ASN A 198 19.41 -6.99 8.02
N GLN A 199 20.21 -6.89 6.97
CA GLN A 199 20.67 -5.63 6.44
C GLN A 199 19.50 -4.83 5.87
N TRP A 200 18.72 -5.42 4.97
CA TRP A 200 17.56 -4.77 4.38
C TRP A 200 16.57 -4.27 5.45
N CYS A 201 16.18 -5.12 6.39
CA CYS A 201 15.30 -4.68 7.48
C CYS A 201 15.87 -3.52 8.30
N THR A 202 17.20 -3.44 8.47
CA THR A 202 17.82 -2.36 9.25
C THR A 202 17.82 -1.05 8.48
N GLU A 203 17.98 -1.10 7.17
CA GLU A 203 18.12 0.06 6.29
C GLU A 203 16.77 0.63 5.86
N THR A 204 15.74 -0.23 5.70
CA THR A 204 14.46 0.15 5.09
C THR A 204 13.29 0.17 6.06
N THR A 205 13.47 -0.18 7.35
CA THR A 205 12.41 -0.08 8.35
C THR A 205 12.75 0.91 9.45
N ASP A 206 11.80 1.70 9.79
CA ASP A 206 11.80 2.55 10.96
C ASP A 206 11.65 1.72 12.25
N SER A 207 11.72 2.37 13.41
CA SER A 207 11.65 1.75 14.74
C SER A 207 10.32 1.04 15.02
N ASP A 208 9.23 1.45 14.39
CA ASP A 208 7.88 0.86 14.52
C ASP A 208 7.55 -0.16 13.42
N GLY A 209 8.49 -0.46 12.53
CA GLY A 209 8.36 -1.40 11.43
C GLY A 209 7.73 -0.82 10.17
N THR A 210 7.57 0.49 10.08
CA THR A 210 7.13 1.16 8.86
C THR A 210 8.24 1.10 7.82
N LEU A 211 7.91 0.69 6.60
CA LEU A 211 8.85 0.68 5.48
C LEU A 211 9.06 2.10 4.94
N ASP A 212 10.22 2.34 4.37
CA ASP A 212 10.51 3.52 3.55
C ASP A 212 9.48 3.71 2.43
N ALA A 213 9.26 4.95 2.00
CA ALA A 213 8.25 5.33 1.00
C ALA A 213 8.35 4.50 -0.29
N GLN A 214 9.56 4.23 -0.78
CA GLN A 214 9.79 3.42 -2.00
C GLN A 214 9.31 1.96 -1.89
N TRP A 215 9.11 1.45 -0.65
CA TRP A 215 8.67 0.08 -0.38
C TRP A 215 7.18 -0.03 -0.03
N LEU A 216 6.49 1.09 0.07
CA LEU A 216 5.10 1.13 0.55
C LEU A 216 4.16 0.24 -0.27
N ASP A 217 4.29 0.26 -1.58
CA ASP A 217 3.52 -0.58 -2.51
C ASP A 217 3.86 -2.06 -2.45
N ARG A 218 5.02 -2.38 -1.86
CA ARG A 218 5.59 -3.72 -1.83
C ARG A 218 5.46 -4.39 -0.47
N MET A 219 4.74 -3.77 0.48
CA MET A 219 4.60 -4.33 1.84
C MET A 219 4.13 -5.79 1.85
N LEU A 220 3.09 -6.12 1.10
CA LEU A 220 2.60 -7.50 1.03
C LEU A 220 3.55 -8.46 0.31
N PRO A 221 4.10 -8.16 -0.88
CA PRO A 221 5.16 -8.94 -1.50
C PRO A 221 6.35 -9.22 -0.59
N VAL A 222 6.78 -8.22 0.20
CA VAL A 222 7.85 -8.39 1.19
C VAL A 222 7.44 -9.36 2.31
N LEU A 223 6.24 -9.22 2.87
CA LEU A 223 5.71 -10.16 3.87
C LEU A 223 5.59 -11.59 3.33
N GLN A 224 5.21 -11.76 2.07
CA GLN A 224 5.17 -13.06 1.41
C GLN A 224 6.57 -13.65 1.27
N SER A 225 7.56 -12.86 0.86
CA SER A 225 8.96 -13.27 0.74
C SER A 225 9.55 -13.67 2.10
N LEU A 226 9.30 -12.87 3.15
CA LEU A 226 9.64 -13.20 4.53
C LEU A 226 8.98 -14.52 4.97
N GLY A 227 7.70 -14.68 4.69
CA GLY A 227 6.95 -15.91 5.01
C GLY A 227 7.49 -17.15 4.32
N ARG A 228 7.93 -17.05 3.05
CA ARG A 228 8.61 -18.14 2.34
C ARG A 228 9.96 -18.43 3.00
N SER A 229 10.75 -17.40 3.26
CA SER A 229 12.07 -17.51 3.89
C SER A 229 12.00 -18.19 5.27
N GLU A 230 11.05 -17.82 6.12
CA GLU A 230 10.78 -18.51 7.40
C GLU A 230 10.36 -19.97 7.18
N THR A 231 9.55 -20.24 6.14
CA THR A 231 9.13 -21.60 5.83
C THR A 231 10.30 -22.49 5.41
N TYR A 232 11.30 -21.95 4.70
CA TYR A 232 12.52 -22.67 4.34
C TYR A 232 13.38 -23.02 5.57
N LEU A 233 13.39 -22.16 6.58
CA LEU A 233 14.24 -22.32 7.77
C LEU A 233 13.57 -23.07 8.94
N GLN A 234 12.32 -23.54 8.83
CA GLN A 234 11.56 -24.14 9.94
C GLN A 234 12.28 -25.30 10.69
N ASP A 235 13.24 -25.96 10.05
CA ASP A 235 14.04 -27.03 10.67
C ASP A 235 15.43 -26.54 11.13
N ALA A 236 15.74 -25.24 10.93
CA ALA A 236 16.99 -24.66 11.39
C ALA A 236 16.90 -24.26 12.88
N SER A 237 18.00 -24.39 13.60
CA SER A 237 18.11 -23.99 15.01
C SER A 237 18.18 -22.45 15.18
N GLU A 238 18.31 -21.72 14.11
CA GLU A 238 18.52 -20.27 14.10
C GLU A 238 17.35 -19.58 13.39
N SER A 239 16.85 -18.48 13.97
CA SER A 239 15.83 -17.64 13.35
C SER A 239 16.36 -16.89 12.10
N LEU A 240 15.45 -16.47 11.24
CA LEU A 240 15.77 -15.65 10.06
C LEU A 240 16.30 -14.27 10.47
N LEU A 241 15.54 -13.57 11.28
CA LEU A 241 15.87 -12.25 11.76
C LEU A 241 16.48 -12.28 13.17
N SER A 242 17.30 -11.31 13.47
CA SER A 242 17.77 -11.07 14.83
C SER A 242 16.59 -10.71 15.75
N ALA A 243 16.75 -10.92 17.05
CA ALA A 243 15.69 -10.59 18.03
C ALA A 243 15.25 -9.12 17.96
N LYS A 244 16.19 -8.21 17.65
CA LYS A 244 15.89 -6.77 17.46
C LYS A 244 14.94 -6.56 16.27
N LEU A 245 15.16 -7.22 15.14
CA LEU A 245 14.39 -7.03 13.92
C LEU A 245 13.06 -7.81 13.90
N THR A 246 12.86 -8.75 14.81
CA THR A 246 11.57 -9.43 14.97
C THR A 246 10.46 -8.43 15.33
N GLY A 247 10.76 -7.42 16.15
CA GLY A 247 9.83 -6.34 16.48
C GLY A 247 9.44 -5.50 15.26
N SER A 248 10.42 -5.14 14.41
CA SER A 248 10.15 -4.42 13.15
C SER A 248 9.26 -5.22 12.21
N MET A 249 9.43 -6.56 12.13
CA MET A 249 8.55 -7.42 11.35
C MET A 249 7.10 -7.44 11.88
N GLU A 250 6.90 -7.47 13.20
CA GLU A 250 5.57 -7.35 13.80
C GLU A 250 4.94 -5.98 13.49
N GLY A 251 5.74 -4.92 13.51
CA GLY A 251 5.36 -3.59 13.08
C GLY A 251 4.92 -3.58 11.61
N LEU A 252 5.72 -4.12 10.70
CA LEU A 252 5.39 -4.25 9.27
C LEU A 252 4.05 -4.97 9.05
N VAL A 253 3.78 -6.06 9.80
CA VAL A 253 2.48 -6.75 9.75
C VAL A 253 1.34 -5.81 10.14
N LYS A 254 1.54 -4.98 11.18
CA LYS A 254 0.54 -4.00 11.63
C LYS A 254 0.32 -2.89 10.59
N ARG A 255 1.39 -2.41 9.92
CA ARG A 255 1.31 -1.41 8.85
C ARG A 255 0.57 -1.97 7.63
N CYS A 256 0.90 -3.18 7.20
CA CYS A 256 0.16 -3.86 6.14
C CYS A 256 -1.32 -4.07 6.50
N LEU A 257 -1.64 -4.28 7.79
CA LEU A 257 -3.03 -4.39 8.24
C LEU A 257 -3.80 -3.07 8.11
N CYS A 258 -3.16 -1.91 8.21
CA CYS A 258 -3.81 -0.62 7.97
C CYS A 258 -4.37 -0.51 6.54
N LEU A 259 -3.81 -1.24 5.57
CA LEU A 259 -4.34 -1.30 4.21
C LEU A 259 -5.57 -2.22 4.08
N ALA A 260 -5.85 -3.07 5.07
CA ALA A 260 -6.94 -4.05 4.98
C ALA A 260 -8.29 -3.40 5.30
N THR A 261 -9.24 -3.60 4.40
CA THR A 261 -10.65 -3.21 4.54
C THR A 261 -11.55 -4.37 4.13
N PRO A 262 -12.86 -4.36 4.43
CA PRO A 262 -13.76 -5.42 4.00
C PRO A 262 -13.70 -5.66 2.50
N GLY A 263 -13.40 -6.89 2.12
CA GLY A 263 -13.31 -7.33 0.73
C GLY A 263 -11.97 -7.08 0.02
N ARG A 264 -11.08 -6.21 0.54
CA ARG A 264 -9.87 -5.83 -0.20
C ARG A 264 -8.69 -5.39 0.68
N LEU A 265 -7.54 -5.28 0.04
CA LEU A 265 -6.43 -4.44 0.50
C LEU A 265 -6.44 -3.15 -0.32
N ALA A 266 -6.32 -2.01 0.33
CA ALA A 266 -6.18 -0.72 -0.34
C ALA A 266 -4.84 -0.63 -1.08
N THR A 267 -4.82 0.14 -2.16
CA THR A 267 -3.60 0.51 -2.89
C THR A 267 -3.23 1.94 -2.55
N LEU A 268 -1.96 2.17 -2.27
CA LEU A 268 -1.39 3.51 -2.07
C LEU A 268 -0.65 4.02 -3.31
N SER A 269 -0.77 3.29 -4.42
CA SER A 269 -0.25 3.65 -5.73
C SER A 269 -1.17 3.13 -6.84
N SER A 270 -0.78 3.36 -8.08
CA SER A 270 -1.43 2.77 -9.26
C SER A 270 -1.19 1.26 -9.43
N ALA A 271 -0.30 0.67 -8.64
CA ALA A 271 0.02 -0.75 -8.68
C ALA A 271 -0.99 -1.60 -7.88
N SER A 272 -1.19 -2.86 -8.25
CA SER A 272 -2.08 -3.78 -7.52
C SER A 272 -1.44 -4.23 -6.20
N SER A 273 -2.16 -4.10 -5.10
CA SER A 273 -1.67 -4.39 -3.75
C SER A 273 -1.78 -5.87 -3.32
N GLY A 274 -2.40 -6.73 -4.13
CA GLY A 274 -2.70 -8.11 -3.75
C GLY A 274 -4.04 -8.28 -3.01
N THR A 275 -4.25 -9.44 -2.40
CA THR A 275 -5.53 -9.84 -1.81
C THR A 275 -5.45 -10.14 -0.31
N LEU A 276 -6.60 -10.06 0.38
CA LEU A 276 -6.72 -10.49 1.80
C LEU A 276 -6.33 -11.96 2.00
N THR A 277 -6.56 -12.82 0.98
CA THR A 277 -6.18 -14.24 1.03
C THR A 277 -4.66 -14.41 1.04
N GLU A 278 -3.96 -13.67 0.22
CA GLU A 278 -2.49 -13.63 0.16
C GLU A 278 -1.90 -13.13 1.47
N PHE A 279 -2.45 -12.07 2.03
CA PHE A 279 -2.03 -11.58 3.34
C PHE A 279 -2.24 -12.62 4.44
N LYS A 280 -3.40 -13.31 4.48
CA LYS A 280 -3.64 -14.43 5.41
C LYS A 280 -2.63 -15.56 5.25
N SER A 281 -2.22 -15.87 4.01
CA SER A 281 -1.23 -16.91 3.73
C SER A 281 0.17 -16.49 4.19
N ALA A 282 0.56 -15.23 3.97
CA ALA A 282 1.81 -14.67 4.48
C ALA A 282 1.88 -14.76 6.02
N LEU A 283 0.82 -14.33 6.72
CA LEU A 283 0.74 -14.43 8.18
C LEU A 283 0.82 -15.87 8.69
N ALA A 284 0.17 -16.82 7.98
CA ALA A 284 0.26 -18.23 8.35
C ALA A 284 1.69 -18.77 8.21
N ALA A 285 2.42 -18.28 7.23
CA ALA A 285 3.83 -18.62 7.01
C ALA A 285 4.73 -18.04 8.10
N LEU A 286 4.48 -16.81 8.50
CA LEU A 286 5.16 -16.13 9.61
C LEU A 286 4.78 -16.68 11.01
N GLY A 287 3.96 -17.74 11.09
CA GLY A 287 3.64 -18.41 12.34
C GLY A 287 2.41 -17.87 13.09
N TYR A 288 1.71 -16.86 12.58
CA TYR A 288 0.48 -16.36 13.20
C TYR A 288 -0.61 -17.44 13.20
N LYS A 289 -1.09 -17.84 14.39
CA LYS A 289 -2.13 -18.86 14.55
C LYS A 289 -3.50 -18.37 14.06
N LYS A 290 -4.40 -19.28 13.67
CA LYS A 290 -5.77 -18.92 13.26
C LYS A 290 -6.55 -18.14 14.34
N THR A 291 -6.20 -18.32 15.60
CA THR A 291 -6.80 -17.63 16.76
C THR A 291 -6.23 -16.24 17.01
N HIS A 292 -5.15 -15.86 16.32
CA HIS A 292 -4.55 -14.53 16.46
C HIS A 292 -5.53 -13.43 16.00
N PRO A 293 -5.67 -12.32 16.73
CA PRO A 293 -6.61 -11.23 16.42
C PRO A 293 -6.54 -10.75 14.96
N ILE A 294 -5.34 -10.47 14.43
CA ILE A 294 -5.15 -10.04 13.05
C ILE A 294 -5.71 -11.06 12.04
N ARG A 295 -5.47 -12.36 12.24
CA ARG A 295 -6.00 -13.39 11.34
C ARG A 295 -7.51 -13.57 11.45
N ARG A 296 -8.10 -13.32 12.61
CA ARG A 296 -9.56 -13.30 12.79
C ARG A 296 -10.18 -12.09 12.10
N LEU A 297 -9.55 -10.92 12.22
CA LEU A 297 -9.97 -9.73 11.51
C LEU A 297 -9.94 -9.93 9.98
N LEU A 298 -8.84 -10.44 9.43
CA LEU A 298 -8.75 -10.72 8.00
C LEU A 298 -9.75 -11.80 7.53
N ALA A 299 -10.15 -12.73 8.39
CA ALA A 299 -11.20 -13.68 8.07
C ALA A 299 -12.59 -13.01 8.04
N LEU A 300 -12.84 -12.06 8.93
CA LEU A 300 -14.04 -11.22 8.91
C LEU A 300 -14.09 -10.37 7.63
N TYR A 301 -13.01 -9.69 7.29
CA TYR A 301 -12.94 -8.84 6.10
C TYR A 301 -13.04 -9.62 4.78
N ALA A 302 -12.59 -10.87 4.75
CA ALA A 302 -12.72 -11.73 3.58
C ALA A 302 -14.12 -12.34 3.40
N ASP A 303 -15.02 -12.20 4.37
CA ASP A 303 -16.38 -12.72 4.31
C ASP A 303 -17.32 -11.63 3.73
N PRO A 304 -17.89 -11.82 2.54
CA PRO A 304 -18.83 -10.86 1.94
C PRO A 304 -20.06 -10.56 2.80
N GLN A 305 -20.42 -11.48 3.71
CA GLN A 305 -21.59 -11.34 4.61
C GLN A 305 -21.27 -10.62 5.91
N SER A 306 -20.02 -10.17 6.09
CA SER A 306 -19.58 -9.57 7.34
C SER A 306 -19.98 -8.11 7.53
N ARG A 307 -20.57 -7.44 6.54
CA ARG A 307 -21.03 -6.05 6.66
C ARG A 307 -21.90 -5.86 7.90
N GLY A 308 -21.56 -4.87 8.73
CA GLY A 308 -22.25 -4.58 9.98
C GLY A 308 -21.88 -5.50 11.15
N GLN A 309 -20.97 -6.45 10.96
CA GLN A 309 -20.50 -7.29 12.07
C GLN A 309 -19.43 -6.57 12.88
N ARG A 310 -19.58 -6.66 14.20
CA ARG A 310 -18.56 -6.18 15.14
C ARG A 310 -17.46 -7.22 15.34
N LEU A 311 -16.24 -6.76 15.41
CA LEU A 311 -15.10 -7.60 15.73
C LEU A 311 -15.17 -8.03 17.19
N GLY A 312 -15.64 -9.23 17.47
CA GLY A 312 -15.67 -9.82 18.82
C GLY A 312 -14.25 -10.17 19.37
N VAL A 313 -13.25 -9.35 19.07
CA VAL A 313 -11.84 -9.51 19.45
C VAL A 313 -11.40 -8.30 20.24
N ARG A 314 -10.52 -8.53 21.22
CA ARG A 314 -9.92 -7.45 21.99
C ARG A 314 -9.03 -6.60 21.08
N THR A 315 -9.26 -5.29 21.07
CA THR A 315 -8.62 -4.35 20.12
C THR A 315 -7.17 -4.04 20.44
N TRP A 316 -6.68 -4.29 21.66
CA TRP A 316 -5.28 -3.99 22.04
C TRP A 316 -4.21 -4.79 21.30
N ASP A 317 -4.58 -5.89 20.63
CA ASP A 317 -3.68 -6.67 19.79
C ASP A 317 -3.65 -6.17 18.32
N LEU A 318 -4.48 -5.17 18.00
CA LEU A 318 -4.52 -4.52 16.70
C LEU A 318 -3.72 -3.19 16.76
N PRO A 319 -3.25 -2.66 15.62
CA PRO A 319 -2.61 -1.35 15.61
C PRO A 319 -3.59 -0.25 16.05
N GLU A 320 -3.05 0.91 16.39
CA GLU A 320 -3.85 2.12 16.61
C GLU A 320 -4.66 2.45 15.36
N GLN A 321 -5.74 3.20 15.53
CA GLN A 321 -6.64 3.56 14.43
C GLN A 321 -6.06 4.68 13.57
N PHE A 322 -5.18 5.47 14.14
CA PHE A 322 -4.43 6.51 13.46
C PHE A 322 -2.97 6.07 13.27
N HIS A 323 -2.42 6.37 12.10
CA HIS A 323 -0.99 6.24 11.84
C HIS A 323 -0.58 7.28 10.79
N GLN A 324 0.57 7.91 11.02
CA GLN A 324 1.23 8.79 10.07
C GLN A 324 2.74 8.54 10.16
N SER A 325 3.42 8.63 9.04
CA SER A 325 4.86 8.46 8.95
C SER A 325 5.44 9.37 7.87
N ASP A 326 6.34 10.26 8.28
CA ASP A 326 7.14 11.08 7.35
C ASP A 326 8.16 10.24 6.60
N TRP A 327 8.65 9.16 7.23
CA TRP A 327 9.55 8.19 6.61
C TRP A 327 8.95 7.46 5.42
N ALA A 328 7.66 7.13 5.51
CA ALA A 328 6.92 6.41 4.48
C ALA A 328 5.96 7.32 3.70
N GLU A 329 5.89 8.60 4.03
CA GLU A 329 5.09 9.61 3.34
C GLU A 329 3.63 9.21 3.16
N TRP A 330 3.04 8.65 4.22
CA TRP A 330 1.64 8.24 4.21
C TRP A 330 0.96 8.39 5.57
N ALA A 331 -0.37 8.44 5.54
CA ALA A 331 -1.18 8.39 6.74
C ALA A 331 -2.41 7.51 6.58
N CYS A 332 -2.87 6.95 7.72
CA CYS A 332 -4.09 6.17 7.86
C CYS A 332 -4.93 6.77 8.99
N LEU A 333 -6.13 7.22 8.66
CA LEU A 333 -7.14 7.69 9.59
C LEU A 333 -8.27 6.66 9.59
N ARG A 334 -8.69 6.16 10.74
CA ARG A 334 -9.65 5.04 10.81
C ARG A 334 -10.57 5.16 12.02
N THR A 335 -11.87 4.95 11.83
CA THR A 335 -12.84 5.02 12.94
C THR A 335 -12.86 3.79 13.81
N SER A 336 -12.67 2.60 13.23
CA SER A 336 -12.72 1.32 13.94
C SER A 336 -12.05 0.19 13.16
N TRP A 337 -11.99 -1.00 13.77
CA TRP A 337 -11.61 -2.26 13.11
C TRP A 337 -12.85 -3.13 12.78
N ASP A 338 -14.06 -2.62 12.95
CA ASP A 338 -15.29 -3.32 12.58
C ASP A 338 -15.50 -3.32 11.05
N ALA A 339 -16.41 -4.14 10.56
CA ALA A 339 -16.63 -4.26 9.11
C ALA A 339 -17.38 -3.06 8.49
N ASP A 340 -18.00 -2.20 9.33
CA ASP A 340 -18.63 -0.94 8.93
C ASP A 340 -17.73 0.29 9.16
N LEU A 341 -16.42 0.07 9.16
CA LEU A 341 -15.41 1.11 9.40
C LEU A 341 -15.50 2.23 8.37
N ASP A 342 -15.01 3.40 8.77
CA ASP A 342 -14.64 4.47 7.87
C ASP A 342 -13.12 4.65 7.93
N GLN A 343 -12.49 4.90 6.77
CA GLN A 343 -11.05 5.04 6.67
C GLN A 343 -10.68 6.03 5.58
N VAL A 344 -9.65 6.81 5.83
CA VAL A 344 -8.93 7.57 4.83
C VAL A 344 -7.47 7.14 4.87
N LEU A 345 -6.98 6.65 3.73
CA LEU A 345 -5.56 6.47 3.49
C LEU A 345 -5.10 7.59 2.57
N VAL A 346 -3.97 8.18 2.86
CA VAL A 346 -3.31 9.15 2.00
C VAL A 346 -1.85 8.82 1.86
N ASN A 347 -1.37 8.71 0.62
CA ASN A 347 0.05 8.69 0.27
C ASN A 347 0.39 10.05 -0.36
N TYR A 348 1.46 10.67 0.14
CA TYR A 348 1.90 12.00 -0.27
C TYR A 348 3.37 12.03 -0.73
N GLY A 349 3.96 10.87 -1.02
CA GLY A 349 5.34 10.74 -1.51
C GLY A 349 5.57 11.20 -2.95
N ASP A 350 4.54 11.61 -3.65
CA ASP A 350 4.62 12.14 -5.02
C ASP A 350 4.02 13.56 -5.09
N ALA A 351 4.25 14.26 -6.19
CA ALA A 351 3.67 15.59 -6.45
C ALA A 351 2.12 15.58 -6.43
N GLN A 352 1.49 14.45 -6.66
CA GLN A 352 0.04 14.23 -6.52
C GLN A 352 -0.22 13.23 -5.40
N THR A 353 -1.07 13.59 -4.45
CA THR A 353 -1.46 12.66 -3.39
C THR A 353 -2.35 11.55 -3.93
N VAL A 354 -2.21 10.34 -3.38
CA VAL A 354 -3.13 9.22 -3.64
C VAL A 354 -4.00 9.01 -2.42
N LEU A 355 -5.32 9.00 -2.63
CA LEU A 355 -6.30 8.74 -1.58
C LEU A 355 -7.01 7.40 -1.79
N ASP A 356 -7.38 6.77 -0.68
CA ASP A 356 -8.38 5.71 -0.62
C ASP A 356 -9.35 6.03 0.53
N ILE A 357 -10.60 6.33 0.18
CA ILE A 357 -11.64 6.71 1.15
C ILE A 357 -12.67 5.59 1.21
N VAL A 358 -12.72 4.93 2.34
CA VAL A 358 -13.69 3.88 2.68
C VAL A 358 -14.72 4.45 3.63
N LEU A 359 -16.00 4.34 3.28
CA LEU A 359 -17.13 4.82 4.07
C LEU A 359 -18.07 3.65 4.33
N ASN A 360 -18.35 3.40 5.61
CA ASN A 360 -19.20 2.27 6.02
C ASN A 360 -18.73 0.91 5.43
N GLY A 361 -17.41 0.69 5.37
CA GLY A 361 -16.80 -0.52 4.82
C GLY A 361 -16.80 -0.61 3.29
N LEU A 362 -17.24 0.41 2.55
CA LEU A 362 -17.23 0.47 1.09
C LEU A 362 -16.20 1.49 0.62
N SER A 363 -15.30 1.10 -0.27
CA SER A 363 -14.37 2.04 -0.90
C SER A 363 -15.13 2.90 -1.90
N VAL A 364 -15.23 4.20 -1.61
CA VAL A 364 -16.00 5.15 -2.41
C VAL A 364 -15.11 5.92 -3.38
N PHE A 365 -14.01 6.47 -2.88
CA PHE A 365 -13.02 7.17 -3.70
C PHE A 365 -11.68 6.45 -3.60
N SER A 366 -11.00 6.27 -4.72
CA SER A 366 -9.68 5.63 -4.73
C SER A 366 -8.89 6.06 -5.97
N GLY A 367 -7.72 6.63 -5.77
CA GLY A 367 -6.81 7.06 -6.82
C GLY A 367 -6.17 8.42 -6.52
N SER A 368 -5.55 9.00 -7.53
CA SER A 368 -4.85 10.28 -7.39
C SER A 368 -5.83 11.41 -7.14
N TRP A 369 -5.65 12.13 -6.04
CA TRP A 369 -6.27 13.43 -5.80
C TRP A 369 -5.43 14.49 -6.51
N THR A 370 -5.73 14.66 -7.80
CA THR A 370 -4.98 15.56 -8.67
C THR A 370 -5.35 17.02 -8.40
N SER A 371 -4.37 17.91 -8.52
CA SER A 371 -4.58 19.36 -8.43
C SER A 371 -3.83 20.08 -9.55
N GLN A 372 -4.45 21.13 -10.06
CA GLN A 372 -3.90 21.99 -11.11
C GLN A 372 -4.12 23.45 -10.69
N LEU A 373 -3.04 24.20 -10.58
CA LEU A 373 -3.04 25.63 -10.29
C LEU A 373 -2.50 26.40 -11.51
N GLN A 374 -3.17 27.49 -11.85
CA GLN A 374 -2.67 28.49 -12.79
C GLN A 374 -2.64 29.85 -12.10
N LEU A 375 -1.54 30.56 -12.26
CA LEU A 375 -1.32 31.92 -11.79
C LEU A 375 -1.25 32.84 -13.00
N ASP A 376 -2.19 33.79 -13.11
CA ASP A 376 -2.31 34.69 -14.28
C ASP A 376 -2.30 33.95 -15.62
N GLY A 377 -2.96 32.79 -15.68
CA GLY A 377 -3.02 31.91 -16.85
C GLY A 377 -1.79 31.04 -17.10
N VAL A 378 -0.75 31.13 -16.26
CA VAL A 378 0.46 30.30 -16.36
C VAL A 378 0.31 29.09 -15.44
N PRO A 379 0.45 27.85 -15.95
CA PRO A 379 0.43 26.66 -15.11
C PRO A 379 1.55 26.69 -14.07
N TRP A 380 1.21 26.36 -12.82
CA TRP A 380 2.17 26.13 -11.76
C TRP A 380 2.53 24.63 -11.70
N GLU A 381 3.82 24.33 -11.60
CA GLU A 381 4.29 22.96 -11.44
C GLU A 381 4.36 22.62 -9.95
N PRO A 382 3.70 21.54 -9.50
CA PRO A 382 3.67 21.16 -8.09
C PRO A 382 5.04 20.66 -7.61
N SER A 383 5.38 20.99 -6.37
CA SER A 383 6.51 20.42 -5.62
C SER A 383 6.11 19.13 -4.89
N GLU A 384 7.02 18.57 -4.12
CA GLU A 384 6.75 17.45 -3.22
C GLU A 384 5.86 17.92 -2.04
N TRP A 385 5.05 17.00 -1.53
CA TRP A 385 4.27 17.24 -0.32
C TRP A 385 5.10 16.93 0.93
N SER A 386 4.85 17.68 1.98
CA SER A 386 5.32 17.38 3.34
C SER A 386 4.15 17.41 4.32
N CYS A 387 4.21 16.65 5.39
CA CYS A 387 3.22 16.70 6.45
C CYS A 387 3.56 17.82 7.43
N SER A 388 2.73 18.86 7.49
CA SER A 388 2.94 20.02 8.35
C SER A 388 2.32 19.87 9.74
N CYS A 389 1.19 19.14 9.83
CA CYS A 389 0.50 18.97 11.10
C CYS A 389 -0.28 17.66 11.14
N VAL A 390 -0.25 17.00 12.30
CA VAL A 390 -1.09 15.85 12.62
C VAL A 390 -1.72 16.02 13.99
N PHE A 391 -2.95 15.55 14.11
CA PHE A 391 -3.67 15.50 15.38
C PHE A 391 -4.60 14.29 15.40
N HIS A 392 -4.67 13.59 16.52
CA HIS A 392 -5.64 12.53 16.70
C HIS A 392 -6.09 12.44 18.16
N ASP A 393 -7.39 12.18 18.35
CA ASP A 393 -7.99 11.89 19.64
C ASP A 393 -9.20 10.96 19.48
N ASP A 394 -10.06 10.85 20.49
CA ASP A 394 -11.25 10.00 20.44
C ASP A 394 -12.33 10.54 19.48
N ASP A 395 -12.35 11.83 19.19
CA ASP A 395 -13.37 12.50 18.38
C ASP A 395 -12.97 12.67 16.91
N ALA A 396 -11.68 12.88 16.61
CA ALA A 396 -11.21 13.19 15.27
C ALA A 396 -9.77 12.78 14.99
N ASP A 397 -9.48 12.47 13.72
CA ASP A 397 -8.13 12.33 13.16
C ASP A 397 -7.93 13.44 12.13
N TYR A 398 -6.78 14.10 12.16
CA TYR A 398 -6.44 15.20 11.26
C TYR A 398 -5.02 15.05 10.70
N VAL A 399 -4.89 15.33 9.41
CA VAL A 399 -3.62 15.42 8.69
C VAL A 399 -3.65 16.67 7.83
N GLU A 400 -2.56 17.43 7.89
CA GLU A 400 -2.33 18.59 7.04
C GLU A 400 -1.04 18.38 6.25
N LEU A 401 -1.13 18.58 4.94
CA LEU A 401 -0.03 18.45 4.00
C LEU A 401 0.23 19.80 3.35
N GLN A 402 1.50 20.08 3.04
CA GLN A 402 1.89 21.31 2.35
C GLN A 402 2.80 21.03 1.16
N GLN A 403 2.58 21.81 0.09
CA GLN A 403 3.53 22.01 -1.00
C GLN A 403 3.98 23.48 -0.94
N VAL A 404 5.29 23.71 -0.96
CA VAL A 404 5.87 25.05 -0.87
C VAL A 404 6.79 25.28 -2.07
N ASP A 405 6.61 26.39 -2.73
CA ASP A 405 7.46 26.90 -3.81
C ASP A 405 7.92 28.31 -3.42
N ASP A 406 9.06 28.39 -2.74
CA ASP A 406 9.60 29.65 -2.25
C ASP A 406 9.99 30.61 -3.39
N ASP A 407 10.44 30.06 -4.52
CA ASP A 407 10.85 30.88 -5.68
C ASP A 407 9.67 31.63 -6.31
N LYS A 408 8.50 31.00 -6.35
CA LYS A 408 7.27 31.60 -6.86
C LYS A 408 6.38 32.19 -5.76
N GLY A 409 6.74 31.93 -4.50
CA GLY A 409 5.98 32.35 -3.32
C GLY A 409 4.58 31.75 -3.28
N VAL A 410 4.47 30.46 -3.58
CA VAL A 410 3.21 29.70 -3.60
C VAL A 410 3.23 28.65 -2.51
N THR A 411 2.17 28.58 -1.73
CA THR A 411 1.91 27.48 -0.79
C THR A 411 0.55 26.88 -1.05
N ILE A 412 0.48 25.55 -1.18
CA ILE A 412 -0.78 24.81 -1.18
C ILE A 412 -0.84 24.00 0.11
N THR A 413 -1.85 24.22 0.92
CA THR A 413 -2.11 23.42 2.13
C THR A 413 -3.34 22.55 1.88
N ARG A 414 -3.21 21.25 2.17
CA ARG A 414 -4.27 20.24 2.01
C ARG A 414 -4.66 19.67 3.36
N GLN A 415 -5.93 19.81 3.74
CA GLN A 415 -6.44 19.35 5.02
C GLN A 415 -7.37 18.16 4.86
N ILE A 416 -7.19 17.16 5.72
CA ILE A 416 -8.01 15.95 5.81
C ILE A 416 -8.38 15.76 7.28
N LEU A 417 -9.68 15.88 7.63
CA LEU A 417 -10.16 15.59 8.98
C LEU A 417 -11.27 14.56 8.93
N LEU A 418 -11.03 13.39 9.52
CA LEU A 418 -12.02 12.34 9.73
C LEU A 418 -12.66 12.51 11.12
N ASN A 419 -13.96 12.89 11.17
CA ASN A 419 -14.71 12.95 12.42
C ASN A 419 -15.23 11.55 12.77
N ARG A 420 -14.59 10.91 13.75
CA ARG A 420 -14.86 9.52 14.16
C ARG A 420 -16.24 9.32 14.75
N ALA A 421 -16.63 10.19 15.67
CA ALA A 421 -17.89 10.06 16.41
C ALA A 421 -19.12 10.30 15.54
N ASN A 422 -19.00 11.14 14.52
CA ASN A 422 -20.13 11.64 13.74
C ASN A 422 -20.09 11.28 12.25
N ARG A 423 -19.20 10.42 11.81
CA ARG A 423 -19.10 9.94 10.42
C ARG A 423 -19.18 11.09 9.40
N GLY A 424 -18.22 12.00 9.47
CA GLY A 424 -18.07 13.13 8.57
C GLY A 424 -16.61 13.31 8.19
N LEU A 425 -16.35 13.80 6.99
CA LEU A 425 -15.02 14.06 6.48
C LEU A 425 -14.93 15.49 5.96
N PHE A 426 -13.97 16.25 6.47
CA PHE A 426 -13.57 17.53 5.89
C PHE A 426 -12.37 17.31 4.98
N LEU A 427 -12.46 17.83 3.78
CA LEU A 427 -11.36 17.97 2.82
C LEU A 427 -11.25 19.46 2.49
N ALA A 428 -10.06 20.02 2.48
CA ALA A 428 -9.88 21.38 2.04
C ALA A 428 -8.53 21.58 1.37
N ASP A 429 -8.51 22.36 0.29
CA ASP A 429 -7.27 22.88 -0.28
C ASP A 429 -7.25 24.41 -0.08
N ILE A 430 -6.13 24.91 0.41
CA ILE A 430 -5.87 26.32 0.65
C ILE A 430 -4.67 26.72 -0.19
N ILE A 431 -4.81 27.76 -0.98
CA ILE A 431 -3.73 28.32 -1.79
C ILE A 431 -3.37 29.71 -1.24
N LYS A 432 -2.07 29.94 -1.05
CA LYS A 432 -1.50 31.23 -0.65
C LYS A 432 -0.46 31.63 -1.69
N THR A 433 -0.47 32.89 -2.13
CA THR A 433 0.54 33.45 -3.04
C THR A 433 1.09 34.76 -2.48
N ASN A 434 2.38 35.05 -2.69
CA ASN A 434 3.01 36.27 -2.19
C ASN A 434 2.54 37.55 -2.92
N GLN A 435 1.95 37.38 -4.10
CA GLN A 435 1.46 38.49 -4.92
C GLN A 435 0.00 38.23 -5.33
N PRO A 436 -0.87 39.24 -5.27
CA PRO A 436 -2.22 39.08 -5.78
C PRO A 436 -2.20 38.91 -7.32
N GLY A 437 -3.03 37.99 -7.80
CA GLY A 437 -3.17 37.68 -9.23
C GLY A 437 -4.46 36.94 -9.53
N GLU A 438 -4.65 36.50 -10.77
CA GLU A 438 -5.74 35.59 -11.13
C GLU A 438 -5.33 34.16 -10.75
N LEU A 439 -6.05 33.56 -9.78
CA LEU A 439 -5.89 32.18 -9.34
C LEU A 439 -6.96 31.32 -10.00
N SER A 440 -6.56 30.37 -10.85
CA SER A 440 -7.43 29.31 -11.37
C SER A 440 -6.99 27.98 -10.80
N TYR A 441 -7.84 27.36 -10.01
CA TYR A 441 -7.52 26.10 -9.33
C TYR A 441 -8.58 25.05 -9.60
N ARG A 442 -8.13 23.83 -9.90
CA ARG A 442 -8.98 22.66 -10.10
C ARG A 442 -8.37 21.46 -9.40
N TRP A 443 -9.19 20.69 -8.71
CA TRP A 443 -8.81 19.37 -8.21
C TRP A 443 -9.86 18.33 -8.56
N GLU A 444 -9.40 17.07 -8.64
CA GLU A 444 -10.23 15.92 -8.99
C GLU A 444 -9.90 14.73 -8.08
N LEU A 445 -10.93 13.98 -7.68
CA LEU A 445 -10.83 12.76 -6.91
C LEU A 445 -11.70 11.67 -7.55
N PRO A 446 -11.11 10.60 -8.11
CA PRO A 446 -11.86 9.57 -8.82
C PRO A 446 -12.63 8.67 -7.86
N PHE A 447 -13.75 8.12 -8.33
CA PHE A 447 -14.43 7.05 -7.63
C PHE A 447 -13.62 5.75 -7.69
N SER A 448 -13.77 4.92 -6.65
CA SER A 448 -13.21 3.57 -6.61
C SER A 448 -13.86 2.67 -7.68
N SER A 449 -13.07 1.74 -8.23
CA SER A 449 -13.58 0.67 -9.08
C SER A 449 -14.56 -0.28 -8.37
N ASP A 450 -14.61 -0.25 -7.04
CA ASP A 450 -15.56 -1.02 -6.24
C ASP A 450 -16.99 -0.48 -6.36
N VAL A 451 -17.14 0.82 -6.60
CA VAL A 451 -18.44 1.48 -6.77
C VAL A 451 -18.77 1.81 -8.22
N ILE A 452 -17.74 2.02 -9.06
CA ILE A 452 -17.90 2.25 -10.50
C ILE A 452 -16.95 1.30 -11.27
N PRO A 453 -17.43 0.12 -11.67
CA PRO A 453 -16.61 -0.83 -12.42
C PRO A 453 -16.06 -0.23 -13.72
N ASN A 454 -14.78 -0.39 -13.97
CA ASN A 454 -14.18 -0.05 -15.25
C ASN A 454 -14.76 -0.93 -16.38
N ALA A 455 -15.01 -0.34 -17.53
CA ALA A 455 -15.47 -1.09 -18.71
C ALA A 455 -14.42 -2.15 -19.09
N GLY A 456 -14.74 -3.43 -18.86
CA GLY A 456 -13.83 -4.57 -19.13
C GLY A 456 -13.30 -5.28 -17.89
N SER A 457 -13.57 -4.81 -16.68
CA SER A 457 -13.20 -5.51 -15.44
C SER A 457 -14.13 -6.73 -15.24
N GLN A 458 -13.55 -7.94 -15.27
CA GLN A 458 -14.28 -9.18 -14.95
C GLN A 458 -14.55 -9.36 -13.44
N ASN A 459 -14.02 -8.48 -12.60
CA ASN A 459 -14.10 -8.54 -11.13
C ASN A 459 -15.23 -7.68 -10.54
N GLY A 460 -16.07 -7.05 -11.36
CA GLY A 460 -17.24 -6.31 -10.87
C GLY A 460 -18.24 -7.27 -10.18
N HIS A 461 -18.69 -6.93 -8.99
CA HIS A 461 -19.81 -7.64 -8.34
C HIS A 461 -21.01 -7.63 -9.30
N PRO A 462 -21.53 -8.79 -9.73
CA PRO A 462 -22.54 -8.88 -10.82
C PRO A 462 -23.90 -8.28 -10.47
N HIS A 463 -24.06 -7.64 -9.30
CA HIS A 463 -25.31 -7.10 -8.80
C HIS A 463 -25.21 -5.70 -8.17
N ALA A 464 -24.08 -4.98 -8.31
CA ALA A 464 -24.03 -3.61 -7.82
C ALA A 464 -25.02 -2.73 -8.60
N ALA A 465 -25.94 -2.10 -7.88
CA ALA A 465 -26.85 -1.12 -8.48
C ALA A 465 -26.03 0.05 -9.06
N GLU A 466 -26.45 0.54 -10.24
CA GLU A 466 -25.76 1.72 -10.80
C GLU A 466 -25.79 2.89 -9.81
N PRO A 467 -24.65 3.55 -9.58
CA PRO A 467 -24.58 4.71 -8.69
C PRO A 467 -25.45 5.82 -9.25
N ARG A 468 -26.12 6.53 -8.34
CA ARG A 468 -26.95 7.71 -8.69
C ARG A 468 -26.30 8.96 -8.15
N PHE A 469 -26.23 9.98 -8.99
CA PHE A 469 -25.73 11.29 -8.64
C PHE A 469 -26.86 12.29 -8.64
N GLU A 470 -27.00 13.03 -7.57
CA GLU A 470 -28.07 14.00 -7.36
C GLU A 470 -27.49 15.36 -7.04
N PHE A 471 -28.08 16.41 -7.61
CA PHE A 471 -27.82 17.79 -7.24
C PHE A 471 -29.12 18.41 -6.77
N ASP A 472 -29.09 19.04 -5.63
CA ASP A 472 -30.27 19.76 -5.12
C ASP A 472 -30.68 20.89 -6.08
N ALA A 473 -31.98 21.10 -6.23
CA ALA A 473 -32.51 22.10 -7.18
C ALA A 473 -32.24 23.54 -6.73
N LEU A 474 -32.18 23.79 -5.43
CA LEU A 474 -32.09 25.13 -4.84
C LEU A 474 -30.74 25.43 -4.22
N THR A 475 -30.04 24.38 -3.79
CA THR A 475 -28.75 24.48 -3.10
C THR A 475 -27.63 23.92 -3.95
N ARG A 476 -26.37 24.11 -3.50
CA ARG A 476 -25.18 23.49 -4.08
C ARG A 476 -24.87 22.13 -3.46
N GLU A 477 -25.78 21.55 -2.69
CA GLU A 477 -25.63 20.20 -2.19
C GLU A 477 -25.60 19.23 -3.37
N ALA A 478 -24.66 18.29 -3.32
CA ALA A 478 -24.65 17.11 -4.19
C ALA A 478 -24.73 15.84 -3.33
N ALA A 479 -25.16 14.75 -3.91
CA ALA A 479 -25.17 13.45 -3.27
C ALA A 479 -24.82 12.33 -4.25
N ALA A 480 -24.08 11.34 -3.77
CA ALA A 480 -23.85 10.07 -4.46
C ALA A 480 -24.53 8.96 -3.67
N GLN A 481 -25.30 8.10 -4.36
CA GLN A 481 -25.97 6.93 -3.78
C GLN A 481 -25.34 5.66 -4.34
N PHE A 482 -24.78 4.85 -3.45
CA PHE A 482 -24.19 3.54 -3.74
C PHE A 482 -24.93 2.48 -2.92
N GLU A 483 -25.76 1.65 -3.53
CA GLU A 483 -26.61 0.70 -2.79
C GLU A 483 -27.30 1.37 -1.59
N ASP A 484 -26.93 0.97 -0.37
CA ASP A 484 -27.48 1.51 0.88
C ASP A 484 -26.73 2.74 1.41
N LEU A 485 -25.56 3.05 0.86
CA LEU A 485 -24.72 4.17 1.27
C LEU A 485 -25.09 5.43 0.46
N ARG A 486 -25.50 6.50 1.15
CA ARG A 486 -25.67 7.85 0.59
C ARG A 486 -24.60 8.75 1.16
N VAL A 487 -23.81 9.35 0.28
CA VAL A 487 -22.79 10.35 0.63
C VAL A 487 -23.28 11.72 0.16
N ARG A 488 -23.43 12.65 1.09
CA ARG A 488 -23.83 14.04 0.84
C ARG A 488 -22.57 14.91 0.82
N LEU A 489 -22.51 15.89 -0.08
CA LEU A 489 -21.34 16.74 -0.31
C LEU A 489 -21.75 18.20 -0.21
N PHE A 490 -21.05 18.97 0.62
CA PHE A 490 -21.33 20.37 0.92
C PHE A 490 -20.10 21.23 0.63
N PRO A 491 -20.10 22.04 -0.45
CA PRO A 491 -19.00 22.96 -0.77
C PRO A 491 -19.07 24.20 0.13
N LEU A 492 -18.44 24.12 1.30
CA LEU A 492 -18.58 25.12 2.37
C LEU A 492 -17.91 26.47 2.05
N GLY A 493 -17.03 26.53 1.04
CA GLY A 493 -16.43 27.77 0.55
C GLY A 493 -17.36 28.62 -0.30
N TRP A 494 -18.58 28.15 -0.62
CA TRP A 494 -19.55 28.82 -1.47
C TRP A 494 -20.89 29.03 -0.79
N PRO A 495 -21.70 30.05 -1.22
CA PRO A 495 -23.06 30.21 -0.73
C PRO A 495 -23.90 28.95 -0.95
N GLN A 496 -24.80 28.65 -0.01
CA GLN A 496 -25.71 27.52 -0.14
C GLN A 496 -26.64 27.68 -1.36
N ASP A 497 -27.20 28.86 -1.54
CA ASP A 497 -28.09 29.20 -2.66
C ASP A 497 -27.35 29.00 -3.98
N ARG A 498 -27.83 28.07 -4.78
CA ARG A 498 -27.25 27.70 -6.07
C ARG A 498 -27.30 28.83 -7.10
N PHE A 499 -28.24 29.77 -6.95
CA PHE A 499 -28.43 30.92 -7.86
C PHE A 499 -27.59 32.15 -7.44
N ALA A 500 -27.08 32.16 -6.21
CA ALA A 500 -26.15 33.20 -5.80
C ALA A 500 -24.82 33.08 -6.55
N PRO A 501 -24.11 34.19 -6.84
CA PRO A 501 -22.80 34.14 -7.45
C PRO A 501 -21.80 33.27 -6.65
N ALA A 502 -21.05 32.42 -7.32
CA ALA A 502 -19.97 31.67 -6.75
C ALA A 502 -18.74 31.71 -7.68
N PRO A 503 -17.52 31.71 -7.14
CA PRO A 503 -16.31 31.81 -7.95
C PRO A 503 -15.97 30.51 -8.69
N GLY A 504 -16.75 29.44 -8.50
CA GLY A 504 -16.46 28.14 -9.07
C GLY A 504 -17.65 27.20 -9.16
N LYS A 505 -17.35 25.96 -9.52
CA LYS A 505 -18.33 24.88 -9.68
C LYS A 505 -17.83 23.57 -9.08
N MET A 506 -18.75 22.74 -8.59
CA MET A 506 -18.55 21.35 -8.21
C MET A 506 -19.19 20.45 -9.26
N GLN A 507 -18.50 19.41 -9.67
CA GLN A 507 -18.96 18.36 -10.58
C GLN A 507 -18.90 17.02 -9.86
N LEU A 508 -19.95 16.23 -10.03
CA LEU A 508 -20.04 14.90 -9.47
C LEU A 508 -20.68 14.01 -10.55
N ASP A 509 -19.90 13.11 -11.10
CA ASP A 509 -20.32 12.20 -12.17
C ASP A 509 -19.60 10.85 -12.05
N ARG A 510 -19.71 9.98 -13.05
CA ARG A 510 -19.07 8.66 -13.04
C ARG A 510 -17.54 8.69 -12.95
N GLN A 511 -16.91 9.78 -13.29
CA GLN A 511 -15.44 9.89 -13.21
C GLN A 511 -14.98 10.18 -11.79
N GLY A 512 -15.82 10.86 -11.01
CA GLY A 512 -15.50 11.22 -9.63
C GLY A 512 -16.08 12.56 -9.24
N LEU A 513 -15.40 13.19 -8.30
CA LEU A 513 -15.68 14.51 -7.78
C LEU A 513 -14.61 15.47 -8.28
N ALA A 514 -15.04 16.62 -8.82
CA ALA A 514 -14.15 17.71 -9.20
C ALA A 514 -14.64 19.05 -8.64
N MET A 515 -13.71 19.88 -8.22
CA MET A 515 -13.96 21.27 -7.85
C MET A 515 -13.07 22.20 -8.68
N GLU A 516 -13.66 23.21 -9.26
CA GLU A 516 -12.97 24.22 -10.06
C GLU A 516 -13.34 25.61 -9.55
N VAL A 517 -12.37 26.49 -9.43
CA VAL A 517 -12.56 27.85 -8.91
C VAL A 517 -11.63 28.82 -9.63
N ARG A 518 -12.11 30.05 -9.84
CA ARG A 518 -11.31 31.16 -10.36
C ARG A 518 -11.60 32.41 -9.53
N VAL A 519 -10.56 32.99 -8.96
CA VAL A 519 -10.62 34.20 -8.14
C VAL A 519 -9.48 35.15 -8.47
N THR A 520 -9.66 36.43 -8.17
CA THR A 520 -8.57 37.41 -8.17
C THR A 520 -8.21 37.73 -6.73
N GLY A 521 -6.95 37.56 -6.36
CA GLY A 521 -6.46 37.76 -5.00
C GLY A 521 -5.14 37.07 -4.77
N ASP A 522 -4.74 36.94 -3.52
CA ASP A 522 -3.52 36.29 -3.07
C ASP A 522 -3.79 35.07 -2.17
N GLY A 523 -5.05 34.70 -2.02
CA GLY A 523 -5.46 33.56 -1.22
C GLY A 523 -6.81 32.97 -1.61
N LEU A 524 -6.92 31.66 -1.43
CA LEU A 524 -8.12 30.88 -1.72
C LEU A 524 -8.24 29.73 -0.73
N CYS A 525 -9.45 29.44 -0.25
CA CYS A 525 -9.75 28.30 0.60
C CYS A 525 -10.99 27.57 0.09
N LEU A 526 -10.89 26.27 -0.13
CA LEU A 526 -11.92 25.39 -0.71
C LEU A 526 -12.30 24.26 0.24
N PRO A 527 -13.00 24.49 1.34
CA PRO A 527 -13.47 23.43 2.22
C PRO A 527 -14.68 22.70 1.63
N LEU A 528 -14.62 21.38 1.70
CA LEU A 528 -15.68 20.46 1.37
C LEU A 528 -15.99 19.58 2.58
N PHE A 529 -17.26 19.36 2.88
CA PHE A 529 -17.68 18.40 3.90
C PHE A 529 -18.45 17.26 3.26
N LEU A 530 -18.11 16.03 3.60
CA LEU A 530 -18.82 14.80 3.23
C LEU A 530 -19.53 14.25 4.45
N ASP A 531 -20.80 13.86 4.29
CA ASP A 531 -21.61 13.24 5.33
C ASP A 531 -22.27 11.96 4.82
N TRP A 532 -22.11 10.87 5.56
CA TRP A 532 -22.72 9.57 5.25
C TRP A 532 -23.38 8.94 6.48
N HIS A 533 -23.58 9.73 7.53
CA HIS A 533 -24.18 9.23 8.76
C HIS A 533 -25.66 8.85 8.54
N PRO A 534 -26.06 7.57 8.73
CA PRO A 534 -27.41 7.13 8.39
C PRO A 534 -28.55 7.95 8.99
N PRO A 535 -28.49 8.40 10.26
CA PRO A 535 -29.50 9.28 10.84
C PRO A 535 -29.65 10.64 10.17
N ARG A 536 -28.65 11.09 9.39
CA ARG A 536 -28.67 12.39 8.70
C ARG A 536 -28.94 12.29 7.20
N ARG A 537 -29.18 11.08 6.70
CA ARG A 537 -29.34 10.79 5.26
C ARG A 537 -30.29 11.75 4.54
N ASP A 538 -31.45 12.05 5.14
CA ASP A 538 -32.51 12.90 4.57
C ASP A 538 -32.81 14.12 5.44
N THR A 539 -31.89 14.46 6.37
CA THR A 539 -32.07 15.56 7.28
C THR A 539 -31.86 16.89 6.55
N PRO A 540 -32.72 17.91 6.76
CA PRO A 540 -32.50 19.24 6.20
C PRO A 540 -31.12 19.77 6.56
N CYS A 541 -30.48 20.41 5.58
CA CYS A 541 -29.19 21.06 5.73
C CYS A 541 -29.31 22.58 5.60
N ASP A 542 -28.42 23.27 6.27
CA ASP A 542 -28.23 24.73 6.17
C ASP A 542 -26.75 25.03 6.34
N TRP A 543 -26.13 25.70 5.36
CA TRP A 543 -24.78 26.20 5.54
C TRP A 543 -24.64 27.63 5.06
N SER A 544 -23.74 28.35 5.67
CA SER A 544 -23.52 29.77 5.37
C SER A 544 -22.05 30.11 5.50
N LEU A 545 -21.60 30.96 4.58
CA LEU A 545 -20.38 31.72 4.76
C LEU A 545 -20.54 32.72 5.88
N LEU A 546 -19.60 32.74 6.80
CA LEU A 546 -19.61 33.60 7.95
C LEU A 546 -18.78 34.87 7.70
N THR A 547 -19.18 35.96 8.32
CA THR A 547 -18.35 37.15 8.43
C THR A 547 -17.22 36.89 9.41
N VAL A 548 -15.98 37.15 8.97
CA VAL A 548 -14.80 37.20 9.84
C VAL A 548 -14.42 38.63 10.07
N ALA A 549 -14.11 38.96 11.30
CA ALA A 549 -13.70 40.33 11.67
C ALA A 549 -12.40 40.32 12.47
N GLU A 550 -11.57 41.34 12.25
CA GLU A 550 -10.36 41.64 13.02
C GLU A 550 -10.51 43.05 13.57
N ASP A 551 -10.34 43.26 14.88
CA ASP A 551 -10.58 44.54 15.57
C ASP A 551 -11.93 45.22 15.22
N GLY A 552 -12.98 44.41 15.12
CA GLY A 552 -14.32 44.90 14.77
C GLY A 552 -14.54 45.27 13.29
N GLN A 553 -13.51 45.16 12.44
CA GLN A 553 -13.60 45.38 11.00
C GLN A 553 -13.74 44.07 10.26
N VAL A 554 -14.69 44.02 9.30
CA VAL A 554 -14.86 42.84 8.44
C VAL A 554 -13.66 42.73 7.50
N ILE A 555 -13.06 41.55 7.46
CA ILE A 555 -11.93 41.26 6.56
C ILE A 555 -12.38 40.50 5.33
N ASP A 556 -11.57 40.57 4.26
CA ASP A 556 -11.87 39.90 3.00
C ASP A 556 -11.67 38.36 3.12
N ARG A 557 -12.37 37.63 2.27
CA ARG A 557 -12.31 36.16 2.24
C ARG A 557 -10.99 35.62 1.71
N SER A 558 -10.20 36.42 1.01
CA SER A 558 -8.81 36.07 0.65
C SER A 558 -7.88 36.09 1.85
N GLN A 559 -8.28 36.71 2.97
CA GLN A 559 -7.51 36.74 4.21
C GLN A 559 -7.95 35.72 5.24
N ALA A 560 -9.26 35.43 5.34
CA ALA A 560 -9.78 34.35 6.17
C ALA A 560 -11.16 33.89 5.71
N LEU A 561 -11.40 32.59 5.82
CA LEU A 561 -12.71 32.00 5.52
C LEU A 561 -13.32 31.39 6.78
N GLY A 562 -14.58 31.73 7.04
CA GLY A 562 -15.42 31.09 8.04
C GLY A 562 -16.66 30.49 7.39
N SER A 563 -17.03 29.27 7.76
CA SER A 563 -18.24 28.60 7.29
C SER A 563 -18.92 27.85 8.43
N ARG A 564 -20.24 27.85 8.43
CA ARG A 564 -21.05 27.06 9.34
C ARG A 564 -21.90 26.08 8.55
N LEU A 565 -21.88 24.81 8.94
CA LEU A 565 -22.77 23.77 8.43
C LEU A 565 -23.68 23.28 9.55
N ARG A 566 -24.98 23.15 9.26
CA ARG A 566 -25.97 22.55 10.14
C ARG A 566 -26.68 21.41 9.42
N LEU A 567 -26.68 20.23 10.04
CA LEU A 567 -27.41 19.04 9.58
C LEU A 567 -28.37 18.61 10.71
N GLY A 568 -29.62 18.98 10.60
CA GLY A 568 -30.60 18.74 11.63
C GLY A 568 -30.24 19.41 12.96
N ARG A 569 -29.81 18.62 13.94
CA ARG A 569 -29.43 19.09 15.27
C ARG A 569 -27.95 19.32 15.46
N GLU A 570 -27.14 18.82 14.57
CA GLU A 570 -25.70 18.93 14.63
C GLU A 570 -25.21 20.10 13.80
N GLN A 571 -24.15 20.73 14.26
CA GLN A 571 -23.61 21.91 13.63
C GLN A 571 -22.10 21.94 13.76
N TRP A 572 -21.43 22.35 12.68
CA TRP A 572 -19.98 22.50 12.60
C TRP A 572 -19.60 23.91 12.19
N LEU A 573 -18.46 24.35 12.69
CA LEU A 573 -17.72 25.51 12.27
C LEU A 573 -16.47 25.06 11.56
N TYR A 574 -16.22 25.58 10.37
CA TYR A 574 -14.92 25.54 9.69
C TYR A 574 -14.39 26.97 9.63
N PHE A 575 -13.15 27.18 10.07
CA PHE A 575 -12.48 28.48 10.00
C PHE A 575 -11.01 28.25 9.61
N TYR A 576 -10.52 29.06 8.66
CA TYR A 576 -9.13 29.06 8.23
C TYR A 576 -8.63 30.51 8.04
N ASN A 577 -7.47 30.80 8.62
CA ASN A 577 -6.71 32.04 8.46
C ASN A 577 -5.77 31.91 7.26
N ILE A 578 -6.17 32.40 6.08
CA ILE A 578 -5.35 32.35 4.87
C ILE A 578 -4.13 33.25 5.04
N ARG A 579 -4.32 34.42 5.67
CA ARG A 579 -3.23 35.35 6.01
C ARG A 579 -3.18 35.55 7.51
N PRO A 580 -2.01 35.40 8.15
CA PRO A 580 -1.86 35.66 9.57
C PRO A 580 -2.35 37.08 9.93
N GLY A 581 -3.13 37.20 11.00
CA GLY A 581 -3.58 38.47 11.55
C GLY A 581 -2.70 38.84 12.74
N ALA A 582 -2.48 40.15 12.95
CA ALA A 582 -1.80 40.66 14.13
C ALA A 582 -2.66 40.58 15.39
N LEU A 583 -3.97 40.52 15.24
CA LEU A 583 -4.96 40.51 16.33
C LEU A 583 -5.87 39.28 16.22
N PRO A 584 -6.51 38.88 17.34
CA PRO A 584 -7.50 37.82 17.32
C PRO A 584 -8.62 38.09 16.34
N ARG A 585 -8.95 37.11 15.52
CA ARG A 585 -10.09 37.14 14.61
C ARG A 585 -11.34 36.61 15.28
N THR A 586 -12.46 37.16 14.89
CA THR A 586 -13.76 36.78 15.42
C THR A 586 -14.60 36.17 14.32
N VAL A 587 -15.08 34.95 14.55
CA VAL A 587 -16.02 34.23 13.67
C VAL A 587 -17.10 33.58 14.53
N LEU A 588 -18.37 33.80 14.20
CA LEU A 588 -19.53 33.27 14.95
C LEU A 588 -19.46 33.58 16.47
N GLY A 589 -18.92 34.76 16.84
CA GLY A 589 -18.71 35.14 18.24
C GLY A 589 -17.54 34.46 18.95
N HIS A 590 -16.79 33.62 18.26
CA HIS A 590 -15.58 32.98 18.76
C HIS A 590 -14.34 33.79 18.37
N HIS A 591 -13.53 34.13 19.37
CA HIS A 591 -12.26 34.82 19.18
C HIS A 591 -11.12 33.78 19.07
N THR A 592 -10.32 33.87 18.03
CA THR A 592 -9.24 32.91 17.79
C THR A 592 -8.00 33.57 17.21
N LEU A 593 -6.82 33.06 17.61
CA LEU A 593 -5.52 33.30 17.00
C LEU A 593 -5.04 32.10 16.16
N TYR A 594 -5.76 30.98 16.22
CA TYR A 594 -5.39 29.79 15.47
C TYR A 594 -5.50 30.01 13.95
N GLU A 595 -4.64 29.34 13.21
CA GLU A 595 -4.74 29.30 11.75
C GLU A 595 -5.96 28.50 11.30
N THR A 596 -6.15 27.31 11.89
CA THR A 596 -7.29 26.44 11.61
C THR A 596 -8.13 26.22 12.86
N VAL A 597 -9.45 26.31 12.71
CA VAL A 597 -10.41 25.84 13.71
C VAL A 597 -11.51 25.05 13.01
N ILE A 598 -11.55 23.74 13.24
CA ILE A 598 -12.68 22.89 12.86
C ILE A 598 -13.34 22.43 14.15
N ALA A 599 -14.62 22.73 14.34
CA ALA A 599 -15.28 22.58 15.62
C ALA A 599 -16.74 22.14 15.48
N ARG A 600 -17.25 21.48 16.51
CA ARG A 600 -18.71 21.31 16.71
C ARG A 600 -19.27 22.52 17.46
N VAL A 601 -20.46 22.93 17.07
CA VAL A 601 -21.18 24.00 17.74
C VAL A 601 -22.38 23.41 18.49
N LYS A 602 -22.34 23.43 19.81
CA LYS A 602 -23.43 22.93 20.65
C LYS A 602 -24.67 23.86 20.59
N ARG A 603 -25.82 23.36 21.01
CA ARG A 603 -27.09 24.12 20.99
C ARG A 603 -27.05 25.47 21.73
N GLY A 604 -26.19 25.60 22.74
CA GLY A 604 -25.97 26.84 23.47
C GLY A 604 -25.02 27.82 22.81
N GLY A 605 -24.50 27.54 21.63
CA GLY A 605 -23.48 28.35 20.96
C GLY A 605 -22.05 28.06 21.42
N GLU A 606 -21.85 27.14 22.35
CA GLU A 606 -20.53 26.70 22.77
C GLU A 606 -19.80 26.01 21.60
N ILE A 607 -18.58 26.46 21.32
CA ILE A 607 -17.70 25.89 20.29
C ILE A 607 -16.78 24.87 20.95
N VAL A 608 -16.86 23.62 20.47
CA VAL A 608 -16.03 22.52 20.92
C VAL A 608 -15.10 22.12 19.77
N PRO A 609 -13.82 22.47 19.84
CA PRO A 609 -12.87 22.13 18.78
C PRO A 609 -12.76 20.63 18.55
N LEU A 610 -12.68 20.22 17.29
CA LEU A 610 -12.20 18.93 16.82
C LEU A 610 -10.70 19.03 16.52
N VAL A 611 -10.28 20.16 15.96
CA VAL A 611 -8.88 20.52 15.76
C VAL A 611 -8.69 22.03 15.85
N GLN A 612 -7.55 22.44 16.39
CA GLN A 612 -7.03 23.80 16.37
C GLN A 612 -5.55 23.72 16.01
N VAL A 613 -5.15 24.43 14.95
CA VAL A 613 -3.75 24.51 14.51
C VAL A 613 -3.26 25.92 14.77
N ASP A 614 -2.12 26.03 15.43
CA ASP A 614 -1.46 27.32 15.68
C ASP A 614 -1.00 27.96 14.37
N GLN A 615 -0.94 29.28 14.35
CA GLN A 615 -0.29 29.99 13.25
C GLN A 615 1.20 29.73 13.30
N GLU A 616 1.81 29.43 12.15
CA GLU A 616 3.27 29.44 12.04
C GLU A 616 3.78 30.83 12.42
N GLN A 617 4.65 30.88 13.42
CA GLN A 617 5.35 32.14 13.76
C GLN A 617 6.37 32.38 12.64
N VAL A 618 6.10 33.35 11.79
CA VAL A 618 7.08 33.89 10.85
C VAL A 618 8.15 34.60 11.70
N GLU A 619 9.30 33.94 11.91
CA GLU A 619 10.49 34.55 12.50
C GLU A 619 11.09 35.66 11.61
#